data_b90a620d0bf08fcb334d2f9504109ff9
#
_entry.id   b90a620d0bf08fcb334d2f9504109ff9
#
_cell.length_a   1.000
_cell.length_b   1.000
_cell.length_c   1.000
_cell.angle_alpha   90.00
_cell.angle_beta   90.00
_cell.angle_gamma   90.00
#
_symmetry.space_group_name_H-M   'P 1'
#
loop_
_entity.id
_entity.type
_entity.pdbx_description
1 polymer ?
#
loop_
_entity_poly.entity_id
_entity_poly.type
_entity_poly.pdbx_seq_one_letter_code
_entity_poly.pdbx_strand_id
1 'polypeptide(L)'
;MKKSKRNGFTLIETLLALLICSVVSLLCVCLIQTSYKLFSITSIHQHQLAILQIRQICSLSNNINVSDGNLSMLYQRKNITISYKNNRLVQEDGYVIWMDDLDSAVFYKIDEDIYLEWEAYGKSYQAQIT
;
A
#
# COMPACT_ATOMS: atom_id res chain seq x y z
N MET A 1 -56.73 -28.91 27.67
CA MET A 1 -56.30 -27.76 26.84
C MET A 1 -55.23 -26.98 27.58
N LYS A 2 -53.96 -27.05 27.13
CA LYS A 2 -52.87 -26.24 27.68
C LYS A 2 -53.00 -24.83 27.14
N LYS A 3 -53.32 -23.83 27.97
CA LYS A 3 -53.25 -22.40 27.63
C LYS A 3 -51.79 -22.04 27.39
N SER A 4 -51.44 -21.77 26.15
CA SER A 4 -50.16 -21.15 25.75
C SER A 4 -50.12 -19.75 26.39
N LYS A 5 -49.24 -19.54 27.36
CA LYS A 5 -48.91 -18.21 27.87
C LYS A 5 -48.16 -17.48 26.76
N ARG A 6 -48.82 -16.60 26.03
CA ARG A 6 -48.16 -15.61 25.18
C ARG A 6 -47.48 -14.61 26.11
N ASN A 7 -46.19 -14.72 26.30
CA ASN A 7 -45.38 -13.70 26.95
C ASN A 7 -45.36 -12.49 25.98
N GLY A 8 -46.11 -11.46 26.28
CA GLY A 8 -46.03 -10.21 25.54
C GLY A 8 -44.68 -9.54 25.84
N PHE A 9 -44.01 -9.07 24.81
CA PHE A 9 -42.81 -8.25 24.94
C PHE A 9 -43.17 -7.01 25.75
N THR A 10 -42.46 -6.72 26.83
CA THR A 10 -42.69 -5.54 27.62
C THR A 10 -42.12 -4.30 26.96
N LEU A 11 -42.72 -3.13 27.16
CA LEU A 11 -42.23 -1.86 26.58
C LEU A 11 -40.73 -1.62 26.95
N ILE A 12 -40.35 -2.06 28.15
CA ILE A 12 -38.99 -1.89 28.67
C ILE A 12 -37.98 -2.78 27.92
N GLU A 13 -38.39 -3.99 27.52
CA GLU A 13 -37.56 -4.90 26.72
C GLU A 13 -37.31 -4.35 25.30
N THR A 14 -38.33 -3.74 24.68
CA THR A 14 -38.20 -3.12 23.37
C THR A 14 -37.30 -1.88 23.42
N LEU A 15 -37.42 -1.06 24.47
CA LEU A 15 -36.50 0.08 24.66
C LEU A 15 -35.07 -0.35 24.90
N LEU A 16 -34.84 -1.39 25.70
CA LEU A 16 -33.52 -1.95 25.95
C LEU A 16 -32.92 -2.52 24.67
N ALA A 17 -33.70 -3.25 23.90
CA ALA A 17 -33.24 -3.80 22.60
C ALA A 17 -32.82 -2.70 21.61
N LEU A 18 -33.61 -1.62 21.51
CA LEU A 18 -33.32 -0.45 20.68
C LEU A 18 -32.02 0.24 21.14
N LEU A 19 -31.81 0.39 22.44
CA LEU A 19 -30.61 0.98 23.00
C LEU A 19 -29.35 0.12 22.64
N ILE A 20 -29.45 -1.19 22.82
CA ILE A 20 -28.36 -2.10 22.46
C ILE A 20 -28.07 -2.03 20.96
N CYS A 21 -29.09 -2.08 20.10
CA CYS A 21 -28.91 -1.97 18.65
C CYS A 21 -28.25 -0.66 18.24
N SER A 22 -28.59 0.45 18.87
CA SER A 22 -27.99 1.75 18.57
C SER A 22 -26.51 1.81 18.94
N VAL A 23 -26.13 1.25 20.09
CA VAL A 23 -24.72 1.17 20.52
C VAL A 23 -23.92 0.27 19.58
N VAL A 24 -24.45 -0.90 19.24
CA VAL A 24 -23.79 -1.83 18.30
C VAL A 24 -23.60 -1.19 16.92
N SER A 25 -24.61 -0.49 16.41
CA SER A 25 -24.50 0.22 15.13
C SER A 25 -23.41 1.28 15.13
N LEU A 26 -23.30 2.05 16.21
CA LEU A 26 -22.23 3.05 16.38
C LEU A 26 -20.84 2.40 16.38
N LEU A 27 -20.66 1.30 17.09
CA LEU A 27 -19.41 0.55 17.12
C LEU A 27 -19.05 0.00 15.73
N CYS A 28 -20.02 -0.52 14.98
CA CYS A 28 -19.80 -0.99 13.61
C CYS A 28 -19.31 0.13 12.69
N VAL A 29 -19.92 1.31 12.76
CA VAL A 29 -19.49 2.47 11.97
C VAL A 29 -18.05 2.88 12.30
N CYS A 30 -17.71 2.94 13.60
CA CYS A 30 -16.34 3.23 14.03
C CYS A 30 -15.33 2.19 13.52
N LEU A 31 -15.66 0.91 13.56
CA LEU A 31 -14.80 -0.16 13.05
C LEU A 31 -14.56 -0.05 11.53
N ILE A 32 -15.63 0.24 10.77
CA ILE A 32 -15.53 0.43 9.33
C ILE A 32 -14.61 1.62 9.00
N GLN A 33 -14.82 2.77 9.66
CA GLN A 33 -13.99 3.97 9.44
C GLN A 33 -12.52 3.73 9.79
N THR A 34 -12.25 3.00 10.87
CA THR A 34 -10.88 2.65 11.27
C THR A 34 -10.23 1.73 10.25
N SER A 35 -10.97 0.75 9.73
CA SER A 35 -10.50 -0.16 8.70
C SER A 35 -10.12 0.58 7.41
N TYR A 36 -10.95 1.50 6.94
CA TYR A 36 -10.62 2.31 5.76
C TYR A 36 -9.32 3.12 5.95
N LYS A 37 -9.12 3.71 7.11
CA LYS A 37 -7.87 4.44 7.42
C LYS A 37 -6.65 3.51 7.39
N LEU A 38 -6.76 2.32 7.96
CA LEU A 38 -5.67 1.35 7.96
C LEU A 38 -5.30 0.90 6.54
N PHE A 39 -6.27 0.63 5.68
CA PHE A 39 -6.00 0.26 4.29
C PHE A 39 -5.30 1.37 3.50
N SER A 40 -5.69 2.63 3.67
CA SER A 40 -5.05 3.76 3.00
C SER A 40 -3.61 4.02 3.49
N ILE A 41 -3.31 3.74 4.75
CA ILE A 41 -1.95 3.88 5.31
C ILE A 41 -1.05 2.74 4.81
N THR A 42 -1.57 1.54 4.62
CA THR A 42 -0.80 0.36 4.22
C THR A 42 -0.14 0.54 2.85
N SER A 43 -0.80 1.17 1.88
CA SER A 43 -0.22 1.38 0.55
C SER A 43 0.99 2.33 0.56
N ILE A 44 0.95 3.41 1.36
CA ILE A 44 2.07 4.34 1.50
C ILE A 44 3.27 3.66 2.16
N HIS A 45 3.05 2.81 3.15
CA HIS A 45 4.12 2.04 3.79
C HIS A 45 4.74 1.00 2.85
N GLN A 46 3.97 0.41 1.94
CA GLN A 46 4.51 -0.49 0.93
C GLN A 46 5.51 0.20 0.01
N HIS A 47 5.23 1.43 -0.45
CA HIS A 47 6.16 2.20 -1.26
C HIS A 47 7.46 2.51 -0.49
N GLN A 48 7.37 2.87 0.79
CA GLN A 48 8.55 3.11 1.62
C GLN A 48 9.42 1.86 1.81
N LEU A 49 8.79 0.70 2.03
CA LEU A 49 9.52 -0.57 2.11
C LEU A 49 10.20 -0.93 0.79
N ALA A 50 9.54 -0.71 -0.34
CA ALA A 50 10.11 -0.94 -1.66
C ALA A 50 11.36 -0.06 -1.88
N ILE A 51 11.33 1.22 -1.48
CA ILE A 51 12.49 2.12 -1.57
C ILE A 51 13.65 1.59 -0.74
N LEU A 52 13.40 1.15 0.51
CA LEU A 52 14.45 0.58 1.36
C LEU A 52 15.08 -0.67 0.74
N GLN A 53 14.28 -1.54 0.14
CA GLN A 53 14.75 -2.74 -0.55
C GLN A 53 15.56 -2.39 -1.80
N ILE A 54 15.11 -1.42 -2.61
CA ILE A 54 15.85 -0.93 -3.78
C ILE A 54 17.20 -0.35 -3.35
N ARG A 55 17.23 0.49 -2.30
CA ARG A 55 18.48 1.01 -1.72
C ARG A 55 19.43 -0.10 -1.30
N GLN A 56 18.91 -1.13 -0.63
CA GLN A 56 19.72 -2.27 -0.20
C GLN A 56 20.32 -3.01 -1.37
N ILE A 57 19.57 -3.25 -2.44
CA ILE A 57 20.09 -3.90 -3.65
C ILE A 57 21.11 -3.00 -4.35
N CYS A 58 20.84 -1.70 -4.47
CA CYS A 58 21.79 -0.75 -5.06
C CYS A 58 23.11 -0.73 -4.28
N SER A 59 23.08 -0.71 -2.95
CA SER A 59 24.30 -0.73 -2.12
C SER A 59 25.15 -2.00 -2.29
N LEU A 60 24.56 -3.10 -2.72
CA LEU A 60 25.21 -4.39 -2.98
C LEU A 60 25.52 -4.62 -4.47
N SER A 61 25.17 -3.67 -5.33
CA SER A 61 25.29 -3.78 -6.78
C SER A 61 26.49 -3.01 -7.30
N ASN A 62 27.00 -3.45 -8.44
CA ASN A 62 28.02 -2.75 -9.20
C ASN A 62 27.43 -2.20 -10.50
N ASN A 63 28.12 -1.21 -11.09
CA ASN A 63 27.75 -0.63 -12.39
C ASN A 63 26.29 -0.16 -12.45
N ILE A 64 25.88 0.66 -11.48
CA ILE A 64 24.56 1.24 -11.46
C ILE A 64 24.49 2.34 -12.52
N ASN A 65 23.53 2.24 -13.43
CA ASN A 65 23.29 3.22 -14.48
C ASN A 65 21.80 3.52 -14.63
N VAL A 66 21.50 4.77 -14.96
CA VAL A 66 20.14 5.22 -15.26
C VAL A 66 20.07 5.58 -16.74
N SER A 67 19.18 4.92 -17.48
CA SER A 67 18.91 5.20 -18.89
C SER A 67 17.42 5.14 -19.18
N ASP A 68 16.94 6.12 -19.93
CA ASP A 68 15.52 6.20 -20.34
C ASP A 68 14.53 6.09 -19.18
N GLY A 69 14.88 6.62 -18.00
CA GLY A 69 14.03 6.56 -16.80
C GLY A 69 14.03 5.21 -16.09
N ASN A 70 14.86 4.25 -16.53
CA ASN A 70 15.01 2.92 -15.94
C ASN A 70 16.34 2.81 -15.18
N LEU A 71 16.34 2.01 -14.14
CA LEU A 71 17.52 1.73 -13.33
C LEU A 71 18.09 0.36 -13.69
N SER A 72 19.33 0.34 -14.19
CA SER A 72 20.07 -0.89 -14.53
C SER A 72 21.25 -1.07 -13.60
N MET A 73 21.47 -2.28 -13.12
CA MET A 73 22.57 -2.60 -12.21
C MET A 73 23.00 -4.05 -12.34
N LEU A 74 24.25 -4.32 -11.93
CA LEU A 74 24.79 -5.68 -11.84
C LEU A 74 24.71 -6.17 -10.38
N TYR A 75 23.77 -7.01 -10.08
CA TYR A 75 23.57 -7.63 -8.76
C TYR A 75 23.80 -9.13 -8.83
N GLN A 76 24.66 -9.69 -7.95
CA GLN A 76 24.99 -11.12 -7.90
C GLN A 76 25.33 -11.74 -9.28
N ARG A 77 26.12 -11.02 -10.11
CA ARG A 77 26.50 -11.42 -11.48
C ARG A 77 25.34 -11.50 -12.49
N LYS A 78 24.18 -10.95 -12.16
CA LYS A 78 23.02 -10.81 -13.07
C LYS A 78 22.76 -9.34 -13.33
N ASN A 79 22.49 -9.02 -14.58
CA ASN A 79 21.99 -7.69 -14.91
C ASN A 79 20.53 -7.61 -14.50
N ILE A 80 20.20 -6.63 -13.68
CA ILE A 80 18.84 -6.34 -13.23
C ILE A 80 18.45 -4.99 -13.79
N THR A 81 17.26 -4.90 -14.37
CA THR A 81 16.67 -3.65 -14.82
C THR A 81 15.34 -3.44 -14.12
N ILE A 82 15.19 -2.28 -13.47
CA ILE A 82 13.94 -1.84 -12.83
C ILE A 82 13.32 -0.78 -13.72
N SER A 83 12.11 -1.01 -14.17
CA SER A 83 11.38 -0.15 -15.09
C SER A 83 9.92 0.05 -14.66
N TYR A 84 9.31 1.14 -15.11
CA TYR A 84 7.89 1.38 -14.95
C TYR A 84 7.12 0.75 -16.10
N LYS A 85 6.22 -0.19 -15.79
CA LYS A 85 5.35 -0.87 -16.78
C LYS A 85 3.97 -1.15 -16.16
N ASN A 86 2.92 -0.89 -16.92
CA ASN A 86 1.54 -1.23 -16.55
C ASN A 86 1.16 -0.75 -15.13
N ASN A 87 1.40 0.53 -14.83
CA ASN A 87 1.13 1.17 -13.54
C ASN A 87 1.89 0.53 -12.36
N ARG A 88 3.04 -0.09 -12.63
CA ARG A 88 3.88 -0.79 -11.66
C ARG A 88 5.35 -0.50 -11.86
N LEU A 89 6.08 -0.46 -10.78
CA LEU A 89 7.53 -0.51 -10.80
C LEU A 89 7.96 -1.98 -10.72
N VAL A 90 8.56 -2.50 -11.79
CA VAL A 90 8.88 -3.92 -11.92
C VAL A 90 10.34 -4.14 -12.22
N GLN A 91 10.88 -5.26 -11.75
CA GLN A 91 12.17 -5.77 -12.19
C GLN A 91 11.93 -6.71 -13.38
N GLU A 92 12.60 -6.46 -14.51
CA GLU A 92 12.37 -7.22 -15.73
C GLU A 92 12.90 -8.66 -15.64
N ASP A 93 14.06 -8.85 -15.03
CA ASP A 93 14.64 -10.17 -14.81
C ASP A 93 14.06 -10.84 -13.56
N GLY A 94 13.11 -11.75 -13.77
CA GLY A 94 12.43 -12.48 -12.70
C GLY A 94 11.06 -11.94 -12.31
N TYR A 95 10.60 -10.87 -12.95
CA TYR A 95 9.26 -10.25 -12.75
C TYR A 95 8.90 -10.02 -11.28
N VAL A 96 9.70 -9.24 -10.58
CA VAL A 96 9.41 -8.80 -9.22
C VAL A 96 8.69 -7.45 -9.27
N ILE A 97 7.55 -7.35 -8.63
CA ILE A 97 6.82 -6.10 -8.48
C ILE A 97 7.32 -5.39 -7.22
N TRP A 98 7.87 -4.19 -7.38
CA TRP A 98 8.36 -3.37 -6.27
C TRP A 98 7.28 -2.45 -5.71
N MET A 99 6.54 -1.81 -6.61
CA MET A 99 5.43 -0.92 -6.28
C MET A 99 4.28 -1.15 -7.23
N ASP A 100 3.07 -1.05 -6.73
CA ASP A 100 1.82 -1.19 -7.48
C ASP A 100 1.00 0.11 -7.43
N ASP A 101 0.01 0.25 -8.30
CA ASP A 101 -0.90 1.40 -8.36
C ASP A 101 -0.20 2.75 -8.51
N LEU A 102 0.79 2.82 -9.42
CA LEU A 102 1.49 4.04 -9.76
C LEU A 102 0.91 4.69 -10.99
N ASP A 103 0.77 6.01 -10.97
CA ASP A 103 0.42 6.81 -12.15
C ASP A 103 1.64 7.00 -13.06
N SER A 104 2.82 7.20 -12.46
CA SER A 104 4.11 7.29 -13.15
C SER A 104 5.25 6.91 -12.22
N ALA A 105 6.40 6.50 -12.78
CA ALA A 105 7.64 6.35 -12.03
C ALA A 105 8.84 6.51 -12.97
N VAL A 106 9.83 7.30 -12.55
CA VAL A 106 11.02 7.62 -13.34
C VAL A 106 12.25 7.66 -12.43
N PHE A 107 13.31 6.99 -12.83
CA PHE A 107 14.62 7.16 -12.24
C PHE A 107 15.38 8.25 -12.96
N TYR A 108 16.09 9.07 -12.22
CA TYR A 108 17.01 10.07 -12.76
C TYR A 108 18.24 10.23 -11.89
N LYS A 109 19.29 10.73 -12.48
CA LYS A 109 20.57 10.94 -11.83
C LYS A 109 20.88 12.43 -11.75
N ILE A 110 21.26 12.90 -10.57
CA ILE A 110 21.79 14.24 -10.34
C ILE A 110 23.18 14.08 -9.74
N ASP A 111 24.20 14.52 -10.47
CA ASP A 111 25.61 14.33 -10.11
C ASP A 111 25.95 12.83 -9.93
N GLU A 112 26.21 12.38 -8.71
CA GLU A 112 26.48 10.98 -8.40
C GLU A 112 25.27 10.25 -7.78
N ASP A 113 24.26 11.01 -7.32
CA ASP A 113 23.10 10.49 -6.63
C ASP A 113 21.98 10.08 -7.59
N ILE A 114 21.31 8.98 -7.28
CA ILE A 114 20.18 8.47 -8.05
C ILE A 114 18.91 8.68 -7.26
N TYR A 115 17.91 9.23 -7.93
CA TYR A 115 16.60 9.52 -7.38
C TYR A 115 15.53 8.73 -8.11
N LEU A 116 14.51 8.33 -7.37
CA LEU A 116 13.25 7.82 -7.90
C LEU A 116 12.16 8.85 -7.62
N GLU A 117 11.50 9.29 -8.66
CA GLU A 117 10.28 10.07 -8.58
C GLU A 117 9.11 9.20 -9.02
N TRP A 118 8.03 9.21 -8.26
CA TRP A 118 6.82 8.47 -8.62
C TRP A 118 5.57 9.26 -8.24
N GLU A 119 4.52 9.00 -8.97
CA GLU A 119 3.22 9.56 -8.71
C GLU A 119 2.24 8.44 -8.37
N ALA A 120 1.47 8.62 -7.32
CA ALA A 120 0.45 7.68 -6.88
C ALA A 120 -0.67 8.43 -6.16
N TYR A 121 -1.90 8.07 -6.46
CA TYR A 121 -3.10 8.70 -5.86
C TYR A 121 -3.14 10.23 -6.04
N GLY A 122 -2.67 10.73 -7.20
CA GLY A 122 -2.62 12.16 -7.51
C GLY A 122 -1.62 12.96 -6.67
N LYS A 123 -0.61 12.31 -6.08
CA LYS A 123 0.47 12.95 -5.34
C LYS A 123 1.82 12.48 -5.86
N SER A 124 2.74 13.42 -6.01
CA SER A 124 4.12 13.13 -6.40
C SER A 124 4.98 12.92 -5.16
N TYR A 125 5.83 11.93 -5.24
CA TYR A 125 6.80 11.54 -4.21
C TYR A 125 8.19 11.43 -4.83
N GLN A 126 9.19 11.67 -4.03
CA GLN A 126 10.59 11.59 -4.44
C GLN A 126 11.41 10.91 -3.34
N ALA A 127 12.33 10.05 -3.72
CA ALA A 127 13.28 9.45 -2.79
C ALA A 127 14.66 9.31 -3.44
N GLN A 128 15.70 9.62 -2.69
CA GLN A 128 17.07 9.33 -3.07
C GLN A 128 17.30 7.82 -2.90
N ILE A 129 17.93 7.19 -3.88
CA ILE A 129 18.22 5.75 -3.88
C ILE A 129 19.66 5.47 -3.46
N THR A 130 20.62 6.22 -3.99
CA THR A 130 22.04 6.14 -3.64
C THR A 130 22.58 7.48 -3.27
#